data_c5923e54fe197a5166973a91ae706a47
#
_entry.id   c5923e54fe197a5166973a91ae706a47
#
_cell.length_a   1.000
_cell.length_b   1.000
_cell.length_c   1.000
_cell.angle_alpha   90.00
_cell.angle_beta   90.00
_cell.angle_gamma   90.00
#
_symmetry.space_group_name_H-M   'P 1'
#
loop_
_entity.id
_entity.type
_entity.pdbx_description
1 polymer ?
#
loop_
_entity_poly.entity_id
_entity_poly.type
_entity_poly.pdbx_seq_one_letter_code
_entity_poly.pdbx_strand_id
1 'polypeptide(L)'
;VIPDKFMEIIHMATKTEGFDDSWELIDPHSGEVKKVVSARTLWVKLLQNRMETGEPYLMFEDAVQADLPDFQKRKGLRVNHSNLCSEITLATNEERTAVCCLSSVNLEYYDEWKKVPAFIPDLVRMLDNVLTYFIENAPDSLERAKYSAFRERSIGLGAMGFHAYLQKNKVPFEGMFASGLNEEMFSHIKSHAQKETLKLAVERGACPDDDTCTVRNAHLLAIAPNASSSILCGNTSPSIEPFRANAYTQKTKSGSHLHKNKFLEDVLEKLGRND
;
A
#
# COMPACT_ATOMS: atom_id res chain seq x y z
N VAL A 1 -3.26 14.44 -6.27
CA VAL A 1 -3.99 13.57 -7.20
C VAL A 1 -3.72 14.07 -8.62
N ILE A 2 -3.41 13.16 -9.54
CA ILE A 2 -3.03 13.45 -10.93
C ILE A 2 -4.01 12.73 -11.85
N PRO A 3 -4.86 13.43 -12.63
CA PRO A 3 -5.72 12.82 -13.62
C PRO A 3 -4.96 12.48 -14.91
N ASP A 4 -5.44 11.51 -15.67
CA ASP A 4 -4.85 11.08 -16.94
C ASP A 4 -4.76 12.23 -17.93
N LYS A 5 -5.77 13.08 -18.00
CA LYS A 5 -5.79 14.28 -18.86
C LYS A 5 -4.58 15.21 -18.64
N PHE A 6 -4.10 15.34 -17.38
CA PHE A 6 -2.91 16.12 -17.09
C PHE A 6 -1.66 15.46 -17.70
N MET A 7 -1.54 14.14 -17.57
CA MET A 7 -0.41 13.39 -18.12
C MET A 7 -0.43 13.36 -19.65
N GLU A 8 -1.62 13.31 -20.28
CA GLU A 8 -1.78 13.41 -21.73
C GLU A 8 -1.27 14.76 -22.26
N ILE A 9 -1.61 15.87 -21.61
CA ILE A 9 -1.12 17.20 -21.95
C ILE A 9 0.41 17.26 -21.90
N ILE A 10 1.01 16.71 -20.83
CA ILE A 10 2.48 16.66 -20.70
C ILE A 10 3.10 15.82 -21.82
N HIS A 11 2.49 14.67 -22.14
CA HIS A 11 2.97 13.81 -23.21
C HIS A 11 2.92 14.50 -24.57
N MET A 12 1.82 15.19 -24.89
CA MET A 12 1.68 15.94 -26.13
C MET A 12 2.66 17.12 -26.20
N ALA A 13 2.83 17.86 -25.11
CA ALA A 13 3.78 18.97 -25.02
C ALA A 13 5.25 18.50 -25.15
N THR A 14 5.52 17.24 -24.86
CA THR A 14 6.87 16.67 -25.03
C THR A 14 7.14 16.25 -26.48
N LYS A 15 6.09 15.89 -27.23
CA LYS A 15 6.21 15.39 -28.60
C LYS A 15 6.01 16.47 -29.68
N THR A 16 5.31 17.53 -29.35
CA THR A 16 4.89 18.54 -30.33
C THR A 16 5.40 19.92 -29.90
N GLU A 17 6.30 20.48 -30.68
CA GLU A 17 6.80 21.85 -30.44
C GLU A 17 5.65 22.87 -30.61
N GLY A 18 5.55 23.81 -29.64
CA GLY A 18 4.51 24.84 -29.66
C GLY A 18 3.12 24.35 -29.20
N PHE A 19 3.02 23.10 -28.68
CA PHE A 19 1.76 22.63 -28.08
C PHE A 19 1.37 23.48 -26.87
N ASP A 20 0.10 23.90 -26.80
CA ASP A 20 -0.46 24.61 -25.67
C ASP A 20 -0.66 23.64 -24.50
N ASP A 21 0.21 23.75 -23.49
CA ASP A 21 0.19 22.93 -22.29
C ASP A 21 -0.50 23.62 -21.09
N SER A 22 -1.40 24.54 -21.37
CA SER A 22 -2.16 25.26 -20.35
C SER A 22 -2.98 24.31 -19.47
N TRP A 23 -2.85 24.47 -18.17
CA TRP A 23 -3.58 23.71 -17.15
C TRP A 23 -4.24 24.66 -16.14
N GLU A 24 -5.54 24.50 -15.96
CA GLU A 24 -6.32 25.27 -15.01
C GLU A 24 -6.24 24.69 -13.59
N LEU A 25 -5.87 25.53 -12.64
CA LEU A 25 -5.98 25.23 -11.22
C LEU A 25 -7.34 25.71 -10.72
N ILE A 26 -8.22 24.77 -10.45
CA ILE A 26 -9.62 25.01 -10.08
C ILE A 26 -9.78 24.87 -8.58
N ASP A 27 -10.48 25.81 -7.96
CA ASP A 27 -10.89 25.70 -6.57
C ASP A 27 -11.95 24.60 -6.41
N PRO A 28 -11.71 23.56 -5.58
CA PRO A 28 -12.61 22.42 -5.48
C PRO A 28 -13.97 22.75 -4.86
N HIS A 29 -14.09 23.87 -4.14
CA HIS A 29 -15.34 24.27 -3.48
C HIS A 29 -16.20 25.17 -4.35
N SER A 30 -15.57 26.17 -4.99
CA SER A 30 -16.28 27.14 -5.81
C SER A 30 -16.38 26.77 -7.28
N GLY A 31 -15.52 25.88 -7.78
CA GLY A 31 -15.37 25.56 -9.20
C GLY A 31 -14.70 26.66 -10.02
N GLU A 32 -14.20 27.73 -9.38
CA GLU A 32 -13.56 28.85 -10.08
C GLU A 32 -12.12 28.53 -10.47
N VAL A 33 -11.74 28.93 -11.67
CA VAL A 33 -10.34 28.92 -12.11
C VAL A 33 -9.54 29.97 -11.35
N LYS A 34 -8.66 29.53 -10.45
CA LYS A 34 -7.80 30.45 -9.68
C LYS A 34 -6.55 30.88 -10.45
N LYS A 35 -6.04 29.98 -11.29
CA LYS A 35 -4.81 30.24 -12.05
C LYS A 35 -4.71 29.28 -13.23
N VAL A 36 -4.11 29.75 -14.33
CA VAL A 36 -3.68 28.92 -15.45
C VAL A 36 -2.15 28.82 -15.41
N VAL A 37 -1.62 27.60 -15.53
CA VAL A 37 -0.19 27.32 -15.47
C VAL A 37 0.22 26.39 -16.61
N SER A 38 1.51 26.33 -16.94
CA SER A 38 2.05 25.29 -17.82
C SER A 38 2.07 23.94 -17.08
N ALA A 39 1.40 22.92 -17.62
CA ALA A 39 1.37 21.57 -17.07
C ALA A 39 2.79 20.99 -16.96
N ARG A 40 3.61 21.17 -18.01
CA ARG A 40 4.99 20.70 -18.04
C ARG A 40 5.85 21.36 -16.93
N THR A 41 5.73 22.66 -16.77
CA THR A 41 6.47 23.38 -15.73
C THR A 41 6.05 22.92 -14.34
N LEU A 42 4.75 22.74 -14.12
CA LEU A 42 4.21 22.22 -12.86
C LEU A 42 4.72 20.81 -12.58
N TRP A 43 4.71 19.93 -13.58
CA TRP A 43 5.19 18.56 -13.45
C TRP A 43 6.68 18.47 -13.10
N VAL A 44 7.52 19.23 -13.81
CA VAL A 44 8.97 19.30 -13.52
C VAL A 44 9.20 19.78 -12.09
N LYS A 45 8.48 20.81 -11.64
CA LYS A 45 8.59 21.30 -10.27
C LYS A 45 8.17 20.27 -9.22
N LEU A 46 7.10 19.51 -9.49
CA LEU A 46 6.67 18.41 -8.62
C LEU A 46 7.75 17.32 -8.52
N LEU A 47 8.34 16.92 -9.64
CA LEU A 47 9.39 15.92 -9.66
C LEU A 47 10.67 16.38 -8.97
N GLN A 48 11.08 17.63 -9.18
CA GLN A 48 12.23 18.22 -8.46
C GLN A 48 12.01 18.21 -6.96
N ASN A 49 10.83 18.65 -6.51
CA ASN A 49 10.52 18.64 -5.09
C ASN A 49 10.53 17.23 -4.48
N ARG A 50 10.03 16.24 -5.23
CA ARG A 50 10.11 14.83 -4.81
C ARG A 50 11.55 14.32 -4.71
N MET A 51 12.42 14.68 -5.63
CA MET A 51 13.83 14.29 -5.57
C MET A 51 14.55 14.89 -4.36
N GLU A 52 14.21 16.13 -3.99
CA GLU A 52 14.85 16.84 -2.89
C GLU A 52 14.30 16.43 -1.51
N THR A 53 13.01 16.15 -1.42
CA THR A 53 12.31 16.00 -0.13
C THR A 53 11.62 14.65 0.07
N GLY A 54 11.38 13.88 -1.00
CA GLY A 54 10.50 12.71 -1.01
C GLY A 54 9.01 13.05 -1.14
N GLU A 55 8.65 14.34 -1.12
CA GLU A 55 7.27 14.84 -1.17
C GLU A 55 6.97 15.68 -2.43
N PRO A 56 5.73 15.78 -2.87
CA PRO A 56 4.52 15.08 -2.41
C PRO A 56 4.42 13.64 -2.92
N TYR A 57 3.64 12.80 -2.23
CA TYR A 57 3.19 11.53 -2.80
C TYR A 57 2.23 11.78 -3.97
N LEU A 58 2.28 10.91 -4.97
CA LEU A 58 1.46 11.02 -6.16
C LEU A 58 0.43 9.89 -6.22
N MET A 59 -0.82 10.24 -6.52
CA MET A 59 -1.90 9.30 -6.79
C MET A 59 -2.45 9.59 -8.19
N PHE A 60 -2.45 8.57 -9.05
CA PHE A 60 -3.03 8.65 -10.39
C PHE A 60 -4.51 8.30 -10.30
N GLU A 61 -5.35 9.33 -10.42
CA GLU A 61 -6.79 9.23 -10.13
C GLU A 61 -7.50 8.18 -10.97
N ASP A 62 -7.36 8.28 -12.29
CA ASP A 62 -8.11 7.42 -13.21
C ASP A 62 -7.69 5.95 -13.08
N ALA A 63 -6.40 5.68 -12.85
CA ALA A 63 -5.91 4.34 -12.56
C ALA A 63 -6.53 3.77 -11.26
N VAL A 64 -6.60 4.57 -10.21
CA VAL A 64 -7.21 4.15 -8.94
C VAL A 64 -8.71 3.90 -9.10
N GLN A 65 -9.44 4.78 -9.81
CA GLN A 65 -10.87 4.56 -10.09
C GLN A 65 -11.09 3.32 -10.96
N ALA A 66 -10.22 3.07 -11.93
CA ALA A 66 -10.31 1.91 -12.81
C ALA A 66 -10.12 0.58 -12.09
N ASP A 67 -9.35 0.56 -11.00
CA ASP A 67 -9.07 -0.64 -10.20
C ASP A 67 -10.08 -0.90 -9.08
N LEU A 68 -11.06 -0.02 -8.85
CA LEU A 68 -12.14 -0.29 -7.91
C LEU A 68 -12.91 -1.57 -8.28
N PRO A 69 -13.37 -2.37 -7.31
CA PRO A 69 -14.27 -3.48 -7.56
C PRO A 69 -15.50 -3.06 -8.36
N ASP A 70 -15.90 -3.87 -9.33
CA ASP A 70 -17.00 -3.53 -10.25
C ASP A 70 -18.31 -3.24 -9.52
N PHE A 71 -18.62 -3.94 -8.41
CA PHE A 71 -19.80 -3.68 -7.61
C PHE A 71 -19.72 -2.30 -6.93
N GLN A 72 -18.53 -1.80 -6.58
CA GLN A 72 -18.38 -0.45 -6.05
C GLN A 72 -18.55 0.62 -7.15
N LYS A 73 -18.00 0.37 -8.36
CA LYS A 73 -18.22 1.23 -9.53
C LYS A 73 -19.71 1.34 -9.87
N ARG A 74 -20.43 0.21 -9.90
CA ARG A 74 -21.88 0.20 -10.17
C ARG A 74 -22.69 1.02 -9.16
N LYS A 75 -22.20 1.15 -7.93
CA LYS A 75 -22.80 1.99 -6.87
C LYS A 75 -22.34 3.45 -6.91
N GLY A 76 -21.54 3.84 -7.90
CA GLY A 76 -21.02 5.19 -8.03
C GLY A 76 -20.05 5.59 -6.92
N LEU A 77 -19.41 4.63 -6.24
CA LEU A 77 -18.41 4.90 -5.24
C LEU A 77 -17.12 5.38 -5.90
N ARG A 78 -16.44 6.32 -5.25
CA ARG A 78 -15.20 6.91 -5.74
C ARG A 78 -14.16 7.00 -4.62
N VAL A 79 -12.91 6.82 -5.00
CA VAL A 79 -11.76 7.14 -4.15
C VAL A 79 -11.42 8.60 -4.34
N ASN A 80 -11.57 9.42 -3.31
CA ASN A 80 -11.27 10.85 -3.38
C ASN A 80 -9.81 11.16 -3.02
N HIS A 81 -9.23 10.39 -2.10
CA HIS A 81 -7.82 10.50 -1.70
C HIS A 81 -7.33 9.16 -1.14
N SER A 82 -6.01 9.08 -0.95
CA SER A 82 -5.38 8.00 -0.18
C SER A 82 -5.26 8.39 1.30
N ASN A 83 -4.76 7.46 2.12
CA ASN A 83 -4.26 7.76 3.46
C ASN A 83 -2.91 8.52 3.39
N LEU A 84 -2.34 8.86 4.56
CA LEU A 84 -1.07 9.59 4.68
C LEU A 84 0.09 8.92 3.93
N CYS A 85 0.18 7.59 4.00
CA CYS A 85 1.27 6.82 3.38
C CYS A 85 0.97 6.37 1.94
N SER A 86 -0.20 6.71 1.39
CA SER A 86 -0.65 6.46 0.00
C SER A 86 -0.88 4.99 -0.38
N GLU A 87 -0.83 4.04 0.57
CA GLU A 87 -1.09 2.63 0.29
C GLU A 87 -2.58 2.26 0.30
N ILE A 88 -3.46 3.14 0.81
CA ILE A 88 -4.90 2.87 0.95
C ILE A 88 -5.69 3.74 -0.02
N THR A 89 -6.45 3.08 -0.88
CA THR A 89 -7.33 3.72 -1.88
C THR A 89 -8.74 3.17 -1.74
N LEU A 90 -9.44 3.59 -0.68
CA LEU A 90 -10.82 3.20 -0.38
C LEU A 90 -11.79 4.33 -0.68
N ALA A 91 -13.01 3.97 -1.08
CA ALA A 91 -14.04 4.93 -1.41
C ALA A 91 -14.50 5.71 -0.17
N THR A 92 -14.68 7.02 -0.34
CA THR A 92 -15.17 7.92 0.70
C THR A 92 -16.25 8.85 0.16
N ASN A 93 -17.21 9.22 1.00
CA ASN A 93 -18.24 10.22 0.70
C ASN A 93 -18.83 10.77 2.01
N GLU A 94 -19.96 11.45 1.94
CA GLU A 94 -20.63 12.02 3.12
C GLU A 94 -21.04 10.99 4.16
N GLU A 95 -21.30 9.74 3.75
CA GLU A 95 -21.71 8.64 4.62
C GLU A 95 -20.56 7.71 5.01
N ARG A 96 -19.41 7.79 4.30
CA ARG A 96 -18.31 6.83 4.40
C ARG A 96 -17.00 7.49 4.80
N THR A 97 -16.43 6.97 5.87
CA THR A 97 -15.04 7.24 6.25
C THR A 97 -14.25 5.94 6.12
N ALA A 98 -13.21 5.93 5.28
CA ALA A 98 -12.39 4.75 5.05
C ALA A 98 -11.72 4.25 6.35
N VAL A 99 -11.65 2.93 6.51
CA VAL A 99 -11.04 2.27 7.67
C VAL A 99 -9.90 1.38 7.21
N CYS A 100 -8.69 1.66 7.70
CA CYS A 100 -7.52 0.83 7.46
C CYS A 100 -7.49 -0.32 8.47
N CYS A 101 -7.59 -1.57 7.99
CA CYS A 101 -7.41 -2.78 8.79
C CYS A 101 -6.24 -3.57 8.20
N LEU A 102 -5.05 -3.40 8.77
CA LEU A 102 -3.79 -3.82 8.16
C LEU A 102 -3.06 -4.88 8.97
N SER A 103 -2.37 -5.76 8.26
CA SER A 103 -1.33 -6.65 8.77
C SER A 103 -0.25 -6.83 7.72
N SER A 104 0.94 -7.29 8.11
CA SER A 104 2.04 -7.54 7.18
C SER A 104 2.76 -8.82 7.52
N VAL A 105 2.98 -9.67 6.52
CA VAL A 105 3.80 -10.86 6.65
C VAL A 105 5.28 -10.51 6.56
N ASN A 106 6.13 -11.26 7.28
CA ASN A 106 7.56 -11.10 7.16
C ASN A 106 8.13 -12.04 6.09
N LEU A 107 8.46 -11.47 4.94
CA LEU A 107 9.01 -12.21 3.79
C LEU A 107 10.41 -12.78 4.04
N GLU A 108 11.16 -12.29 5.03
CA GLU A 108 12.45 -12.89 5.41
C GLU A 108 12.30 -14.38 5.71
N TYR A 109 11.11 -14.80 6.17
CA TYR A 109 10.77 -16.19 6.50
C TYR A 109 9.81 -16.83 5.49
N TYR A 110 9.77 -16.34 4.24
CA TYR A 110 8.87 -16.83 3.21
C TYR A 110 8.99 -18.34 2.99
N ASP A 111 10.19 -18.89 2.91
CA ASP A 111 10.43 -20.32 2.68
C ASP A 111 9.94 -21.24 3.80
N GLU A 112 9.71 -20.68 4.95
CA GLU A 112 9.17 -21.38 6.12
C GLU A 112 7.64 -21.36 6.07
N TRP A 113 7.04 -20.16 6.06
CA TRP A 113 5.60 -20.03 6.17
C TRP A 113 4.84 -20.36 4.87
N LYS A 114 5.45 -20.30 3.69
CA LYS A 114 4.82 -20.76 2.44
C LYS A 114 4.43 -22.23 2.45
N LYS A 115 5.04 -23.03 3.32
CA LYS A 115 4.76 -24.45 3.51
C LYS A 115 3.56 -24.70 4.42
N VAL A 116 3.01 -23.67 5.03
CA VAL A 116 1.87 -23.74 5.95
C VAL A 116 0.62 -23.26 5.21
N PRO A 117 -0.24 -24.18 4.70
CA PRO A 117 -1.37 -23.78 3.85
C PRO A 117 -2.39 -22.87 4.52
N ALA A 118 -2.47 -22.89 5.85
CA ALA A 118 -3.39 -22.07 6.63
C ALA A 118 -2.85 -20.65 6.91
N PHE A 119 -1.55 -20.37 6.68
CA PHE A 119 -0.92 -19.14 7.16
C PHE A 119 -1.58 -17.86 6.60
N ILE A 120 -1.71 -17.74 5.30
CA ILE A 120 -2.39 -16.59 4.68
C ILE A 120 -3.91 -16.60 4.95
N PRO A 121 -4.63 -17.73 4.80
CA PRO A 121 -6.02 -17.83 5.20
C PRO A 121 -6.31 -17.36 6.63
N ASP A 122 -5.52 -17.78 7.61
CA ASP A 122 -5.72 -17.40 9.01
C ASP A 122 -5.51 -15.90 9.24
N LEU A 123 -4.56 -15.26 8.53
CA LEU A 123 -4.37 -13.82 8.58
C LEU A 123 -5.56 -13.05 7.99
N VAL A 124 -6.14 -13.52 6.89
CA VAL A 124 -7.36 -12.93 6.31
C VAL A 124 -8.53 -13.04 7.30
N ARG A 125 -8.71 -14.20 7.93
CA ARG A 125 -9.73 -14.42 8.97
C ARG A 125 -9.51 -13.54 10.19
N MET A 126 -8.26 -13.40 10.62
CA MET A 126 -7.91 -12.52 11.74
C MET A 126 -8.29 -11.08 11.43
N LEU A 127 -7.94 -10.56 10.24
CA LEU A 127 -8.29 -9.19 9.84
C LEU A 127 -9.80 -9.00 9.70
N ASP A 128 -10.55 -9.96 9.15
CA ASP A 128 -12.03 -9.93 9.12
C ASP A 128 -12.62 -9.91 10.55
N ASN A 129 -12.03 -10.64 11.50
CA ASN A 129 -12.44 -10.62 12.90
C ASN A 129 -12.15 -9.27 13.57
N VAL A 130 -11.00 -8.65 13.27
CA VAL A 130 -10.66 -7.30 13.76
C VAL A 130 -11.67 -6.26 13.26
N LEU A 131 -12.06 -6.34 11.98
CA LEU A 131 -13.13 -5.49 11.44
C LEU A 131 -14.47 -5.72 12.15
N THR A 132 -14.84 -6.98 12.40
CA THR A 132 -16.08 -7.30 13.14
C THR A 132 -16.03 -6.70 14.53
N TYR A 133 -14.93 -6.88 15.25
CA TYR A 133 -14.76 -6.28 16.58
C TYR A 133 -14.86 -4.75 16.55
N PHE A 134 -14.25 -4.09 15.55
CA PHE A 134 -14.38 -2.64 15.37
C PHE A 134 -15.83 -2.22 15.12
N ILE A 135 -16.53 -2.88 14.21
CA ILE A 135 -17.91 -2.56 13.87
C ILE A 135 -18.84 -2.66 15.10
N GLU A 136 -18.63 -3.67 15.93
CA GLU A 136 -19.46 -3.93 17.11
C GLU A 136 -19.14 -3.03 18.30
N ASN A 137 -17.86 -2.61 18.47
CA ASN A 137 -17.40 -1.95 19.69
C ASN A 137 -16.97 -0.49 19.51
N ALA A 138 -16.84 0.02 18.28
CA ALA A 138 -16.49 1.41 18.07
C ALA A 138 -17.59 2.35 18.57
N PRO A 139 -17.23 3.52 19.15
CA PRO A 139 -18.22 4.48 19.66
C PRO A 139 -19.06 5.08 18.52
N ASP A 140 -20.26 5.58 18.86
CA ASP A 140 -21.20 6.17 17.88
C ASP A 140 -20.64 7.41 17.16
N SER A 141 -19.69 8.10 17.77
CA SER A 141 -18.95 9.20 17.11
C SER A 141 -18.18 8.78 15.85
N LEU A 142 -17.99 7.45 15.63
CA LEU A 142 -17.36 6.85 14.45
C LEU A 142 -18.38 6.16 13.53
N GLU A 143 -19.63 6.58 13.53
CA GLU A 143 -20.72 5.95 12.75
C GLU A 143 -20.36 5.78 11.27
N ARG A 144 -19.82 6.82 10.62
CA ARG A 144 -19.42 6.74 9.20
C ARG A 144 -18.30 5.72 8.96
N ALA A 145 -17.37 5.57 9.88
CA ALA A 145 -16.31 4.57 9.82
C ALA A 145 -16.87 3.16 10.05
N LYS A 146 -17.76 2.99 11.03
CA LYS A 146 -18.48 1.71 11.26
C LYS A 146 -19.27 1.31 10.02
N TYR A 147 -20.01 2.26 9.43
CA TYR A 147 -20.78 2.03 8.22
C TYR A 147 -19.89 1.60 7.05
N SER A 148 -18.81 2.32 6.77
CA SER A 148 -17.86 1.98 5.73
C SER A 148 -17.26 0.58 5.94
N ALA A 149 -16.75 0.31 7.16
CA ALA A 149 -16.19 -0.99 7.52
C ALA A 149 -17.19 -2.13 7.36
N PHE A 150 -18.46 -1.93 7.73
CA PHE A 150 -19.52 -2.92 7.55
C PHE A 150 -19.83 -3.17 6.08
N ARG A 151 -19.95 -2.08 5.28
CA ARG A 151 -20.37 -2.15 3.88
C ARG A 151 -19.37 -2.86 2.99
N GLU A 152 -18.11 -2.55 3.09
CA GLU A 152 -17.05 -3.04 2.19
C GLU A 152 -16.16 -4.11 2.80
N ARG A 153 -16.05 -4.17 4.12
CA ARG A 153 -15.18 -5.10 4.87
C ARG A 153 -13.76 -5.19 4.30
N SER A 154 -13.21 -4.07 3.86
CA SER A 154 -11.89 -4.01 3.27
C SER A 154 -10.80 -4.29 4.30
N ILE A 155 -9.84 -5.13 3.93
CA ILE A 155 -8.64 -5.45 4.69
C ILE A 155 -7.41 -5.16 3.84
N GLY A 156 -6.24 -5.02 4.48
CA GLY A 156 -4.99 -4.79 3.78
C GLY A 156 -3.89 -5.69 4.34
N LEU A 157 -3.75 -6.87 3.77
CA LEU A 157 -2.61 -7.75 4.06
C LEU A 157 -1.43 -7.33 3.19
N GLY A 158 -0.35 -6.90 3.84
CA GLY A 158 0.89 -6.45 3.20
C GLY A 158 2.08 -7.32 3.56
N ALA A 159 3.27 -6.77 3.33
CA ALA A 159 4.51 -7.46 3.57
C ALA A 159 5.60 -6.52 4.10
N MET A 160 6.55 -7.09 4.83
CA MET A 160 7.85 -6.51 5.19
C MET A 160 8.94 -7.54 4.95
N GLY A 161 10.20 -7.15 4.98
CA GLY A 161 11.32 -8.08 4.90
C GLY A 161 11.67 -8.55 3.49
N PHE A 162 11.19 -7.90 2.43
CA PHE A 162 11.52 -8.28 1.06
C PHE A 162 13.03 -8.16 0.78
N HIS A 163 13.62 -7.00 1.07
CA HIS A 163 15.06 -6.81 0.88
C HIS A 163 15.89 -7.73 1.81
N ALA A 164 15.43 -7.95 3.05
CA ALA A 164 16.06 -8.89 3.97
C ALA A 164 16.11 -10.32 3.39
N TYR A 165 15.01 -10.78 2.78
CA TYR A 165 14.98 -12.07 2.09
C TYR A 165 15.98 -12.12 0.92
N LEU A 166 16.03 -11.07 0.10
CA LEU A 166 16.98 -10.99 -1.02
C LEU A 166 18.42 -11.06 -0.53
N GLN A 167 18.78 -10.30 0.53
CA GLN A 167 20.12 -10.33 1.11
C GLN A 167 20.46 -11.68 1.73
N LYS A 168 19.53 -12.30 2.46
CA LYS A 168 19.68 -13.67 3.00
C LYS A 168 20.03 -14.67 1.90
N ASN A 169 19.45 -14.53 0.73
CA ASN A 169 19.64 -15.42 -0.41
C ASN A 169 20.69 -14.90 -1.42
N LYS A 170 21.38 -13.80 -1.11
CA LYS A 170 22.41 -13.18 -1.98
C LYS A 170 21.89 -12.79 -3.37
N VAL A 171 20.64 -12.36 -3.44
CA VAL A 171 20.00 -11.86 -4.67
C VAL A 171 20.11 -10.34 -4.70
N PRO A 172 20.70 -9.75 -5.76
CA PRO A 172 20.69 -8.30 -5.94
C PRO A 172 19.28 -7.75 -6.01
N PHE A 173 19.03 -6.60 -5.34
CA PHE A 173 17.72 -5.95 -5.33
C PHE A 173 17.26 -5.54 -6.74
N GLU A 174 18.19 -5.02 -7.52
CA GLU A 174 17.94 -4.64 -8.90
C GLU A 174 18.30 -5.81 -9.84
N GLY A 175 17.32 -6.60 -10.21
CA GLY A 175 17.60 -7.72 -11.10
C GLY A 175 16.38 -8.60 -11.40
N MET A 176 16.47 -9.38 -12.47
CA MET A 176 15.41 -10.29 -12.91
C MET A 176 15.04 -11.32 -11.85
N PHE A 177 16.00 -11.81 -11.08
CA PHE A 177 15.72 -12.77 -10.00
C PHE A 177 14.88 -12.15 -8.89
N ALA A 178 15.17 -10.91 -8.49
CA ALA A 178 14.36 -10.20 -7.50
C ALA A 178 12.94 -9.95 -8.01
N SER A 179 12.79 -9.59 -9.30
CA SER A 179 11.48 -9.44 -9.94
C SER A 179 10.69 -10.75 -9.95
N GLY A 180 11.32 -11.88 -10.31
CA GLY A 180 10.69 -13.20 -10.27
C GLY A 180 10.25 -13.63 -8.87
N LEU A 181 11.08 -13.37 -7.85
CA LEU A 181 10.72 -13.63 -6.45
C LEU A 181 9.57 -12.74 -5.97
N ASN A 182 9.56 -11.48 -6.38
CA ASN A 182 8.45 -10.58 -6.09
C ASN A 182 7.13 -11.13 -6.66
N GLU A 183 7.13 -11.54 -7.92
CA GLU A 183 5.95 -12.12 -8.56
C GLU A 183 5.49 -13.41 -7.87
N GLU A 184 6.42 -14.32 -7.56
CA GLU A 184 6.13 -15.58 -6.83
C GLU A 184 5.46 -15.29 -5.49
N MET A 185 6.08 -14.45 -4.65
CA MET A 185 5.63 -14.19 -3.29
C MET A 185 4.26 -13.51 -3.26
N PHE A 186 4.07 -12.46 -4.08
CA PHE A 186 2.81 -11.72 -4.08
C PHE A 186 1.68 -12.46 -4.81
N SER A 187 1.98 -13.28 -5.82
CA SER A 187 1.01 -14.21 -6.41
C SER A 187 0.55 -15.26 -5.40
N HIS A 188 1.46 -15.80 -4.58
CA HIS A 188 1.11 -16.72 -3.50
C HIS A 188 0.18 -16.05 -2.49
N ILE A 189 0.54 -14.88 -1.96
CA ILE A 189 -0.28 -14.13 -0.98
C ILE A 189 -1.66 -13.82 -1.58
N LYS A 190 -1.69 -13.23 -2.78
CA LYS A 190 -2.92 -12.82 -3.46
C LYS A 190 -3.87 -14.00 -3.68
N SER A 191 -3.36 -15.10 -4.23
CA SER A 191 -4.18 -16.27 -4.56
C SER A 191 -4.80 -16.92 -3.31
N HIS A 192 -4.06 -17.00 -2.20
CA HIS A 192 -4.58 -17.55 -0.94
C HIS A 192 -5.58 -16.60 -0.28
N ALA A 193 -5.32 -15.29 -0.29
CA ALA A 193 -6.25 -14.29 0.23
C ALA A 193 -7.56 -14.26 -0.57
N GLN A 194 -7.49 -14.34 -1.91
CA GLN A 194 -8.68 -14.41 -2.76
C GLN A 194 -9.52 -15.67 -2.50
N LYS A 195 -8.88 -16.82 -2.38
CA LYS A 195 -9.59 -18.07 -2.04
C LYS A 195 -10.27 -17.99 -0.69
N GLU A 196 -9.63 -17.35 0.28
CA GLU A 196 -10.17 -17.28 1.63
C GLU A 196 -11.34 -16.31 1.75
N THR A 197 -11.30 -15.15 1.08
CA THR A 197 -12.46 -14.23 1.10
C THR A 197 -13.70 -14.84 0.46
N LEU A 198 -13.54 -15.70 -0.57
CA LEU A 198 -14.66 -16.46 -1.15
C LEU A 198 -15.25 -17.46 -0.15
N LYS A 199 -14.40 -18.19 0.58
CA LYS A 199 -14.87 -19.10 1.65
C LYS A 199 -15.59 -18.34 2.77
N LEU A 200 -15.00 -17.23 3.21
CA LEU A 200 -15.59 -16.38 4.23
C LEU A 200 -16.97 -15.82 3.79
N ALA A 201 -17.14 -15.50 2.52
CA ALA A 201 -18.44 -15.08 1.99
C ALA A 201 -19.50 -16.19 2.13
N VAL A 202 -19.13 -17.44 1.88
CA VAL A 202 -20.03 -18.58 2.09
C VAL A 202 -20.31 -18.84 3.57
N GLU A 203 -19.30 -18.73 4.43
CA GLU A 203 -19.41 -19.02 5.86
C GLU A 203 -20.14 -17.92 6.65
N ARG A 204 -19.93 -16.65 6.29
CA ARG A 204 -20.30 -15.46 7.10
C ARG A 204 -21.16 -14.45 6.34
N GLY A 205 -21.45 -14.71 5.08
CA GLY A 205 -22.08 -13.77 4.15
C GLY A 205 -21.05 -12.85 3.47
N ALA A 206 -21.36 -12.43 2.25
CA ALA A 206 -20.60 -11.46 1.49
C ALA A 206 -20.63 -10.07 2.14
N CYS A 207 -19.71 -9.17 1.76
CA CYS A 207 -19.83 -7.78 2.18
C CYS A 207 -21.07 -7.13 1.53
N PRO A 208 -21.79 -6.25 2.25
CA PRO A 208 -23.04 -5.66 1.73
C PRO A 208 -22.89 -4.80 0.47
N ASP A 209 -21.67 -4.40 0.10
CA ASP A 209 -21.40 -3.71 -1.16
C ASP A 209 -21.36 -4.66 -2.35
N ASP A 210 -20.99 -5.91 -2.14
CA ASP A 210 -20.95 -6.91 -3.19
C ASP A 210 -22.35 -7.45 -3.52
N ASP A 211 -22.95 -6.91 -4.57
CA ASP A 211 -24.26 -7.30 -5.08
C ASP A 211 -24.26 -8.67 -5.81
N THR A 212 -23.07 -9.24 -6.05
CA THR A 212 -22.88 -10.58 -6.60
C THR A 212 -22.78 -11.66 -5.51
N CYS A 213 -22.69 -11.26 -4.24
CA CYS A 213 -22.57 -12.14 -3.09
C CYS A 213 -21.37 -13.12 -3.16
N THR A 214 -20.26 -12.70 -3.74
CA THR A 214 -19.09 -13.57 -3.98
C THR A 214 -17.97 -13.40 -2.99
N VAL A 215 -17.74 -12.16 -2.51
CA VAL A 215 -16.58 -11.87 -1.64
C VAL A 215 -17.00 -11.32 -0.27
N ARG A 216 -16.28 -11.75 0.76
CA ARG A 216 -16.43 -11.23 2.13
C ARG A 216 -15.77 -9.86 2.28
N ASN A 217 -14.64 -9.64 1.62
CA ASN A 217 -13.80 -8.44 1.75
C ASN A 217 -13.64 -7.81 0.37
N ALA A 218 -14.04 -6.56 0.20
CA ALA A 218 -13.95 -5.85 -1.08
C ALA A 218 -12.49 -5.63 -1.55
N HIS A 219 -11.60 -5.38 -0.58
CA HIS A 219 -10.16 -5.26 -0.81
C HIS A 219 -9.41 -6.20 0.13
N LEU A 220 -8.26 -6.71 -0.30
CA LEU A 220 -7.52 -7.75 0.43
C LEU A 220 -6.08 -7.36 0.79
N LEU A 221 -5.42 -6.57 -0.05
CA LEU A 221 -3.99 -6.32 0.03
C LEU A 221 -3.68 -4.83 0.12
N ALA A 222 -2.67 -4.49 0.92
CA ALA A 222 -2.09 -3.15 0.96
C ALA A 222 -0.65 -3.23 1.48
N ILE A 223 0.27 -2.50 0.87
CA ILE A 223 1.68 -2.51 1.25
C ILE A 223 1.96 -1.34 2.19
N ALA A 224 1.82 -1.58 3.48
CA ALA A 224 2.10 -0.59 4.51
C ALA A 224 3.62 -0.35 4.70
N PRO A 225 4.07 0.82 5.18
CA PRO A 225 5.49 1.15 5.32
C PRO A 225 6.25 0.29 6.34
N ASN A 226 5.62 -0.17 7.40
CA ASN A 226 6.19 -1.06 8.44
C ASN A 226 7.49 -0.56 9.09
N ALA A 227 7.72 0.76 9.15
CA ALA A 227 8.97 1.35 9.61
C ALA A 227 9.37 0.94 11.05
N SER A 228 8.38 0.80 11.95
CA SER A 228 8.61 0.36 13.34
C SER A 228 8.41 -1.13 13.52
N SER A 229 7.41 -1.71 12.84
CA SER A 229 7.07 -3.13 12.93
C SER A 229 8.23 -4.02 12.47
N SER A 230 8.94 -3.63 11.41
CA SER A 230 10.10 -4.37 10.90
C SER A 230 11.22 -4.50 11.92
N ILE A 231 11.42 -3.47 12.75
CA ILE A 231 12.43 -3.51 13.82
C ILE A 231 12.00 -4.47 14.93
N LEU A 232 10.73 -4.42 15.34
CA LEU A 232 10.17 -5.33 16.33
C LEU A 232 10.17 -6.80 15.86
N CYS A 233 9.97 -7.01 14.57
CA CYS A 233 9.96 -8.34 13.94
C CYS A 233 11.37 -8.84 13.58
N GLY A 234 12.36 -8.59 14.42
CA GLY A 234 13.72 -9.13 14.29
C GLY A 234 14.64 -8.28 13.41
N ASN A 235 14.40 -6.96 13.36
CA ASN A 235 15.18 -6.02 12.56
C ASN A 235 15.28 -6.45 11.09
N THR A 236 14.12 -6.77 10.52
CA THR A 236 13.98 -7.06 9.08
C THR A 236 13.88 -5.76 8.28
N SER A 237 13.94 -5.82 6.96
CA SER A 237 13.77 -4.62 6.13
C SER A 237 12.29 -4.14 6.16
N PRO A 238 12.05 -2.81 6.13
CA PRO A 238 10.70 -2.28 6.14
C PRO A 238 10.00 -2.55 4.80
N SER A 239 8.73 -2.90 4.84
CA SER A 239 7.88 -3.06 3.65
C SER A 239 8.58 -3.88 2.54
N ILE A 240 8.55 -3.38 1.31
CA ILE A 240 9.26 -3.90 0.14
C ILE A 240 10.53 -3.10 -0.19
N GLU A 241 10.89 -2.14 0.67
CA GLU A 241 12.00 -1.22 0.50
C GLU A 241 13.34 -1.86 0.93
N PRO A 242 14.47 -1.35 0.41
CA PRO A 242 15.77 -1.66 0.97
C PRO A 242 15.91 -1.19 2.42
N PHE A 243 16.84 -1.79 3.17
CA PHE A 243 17.28 -1.21 4.44
C PHE A 243 17.71 0.23 4.22
N ARG A 244 17.32 1.12 5.13
CA ARG A 244 17.63 2.56 5.06
C ARG A 244 19.12 2.83 5.08
N ALA A 245 19.88 2.04 5.85
CA ALA A 245 21.32 2.09 5.94
C ALA A 245 21.83 0.77 6.50
N ASN A 246 23.13 0.46 6.26
CA ASN A 246 23.76 -0.73 6.85
C ASN A 246 24.03 -0.60 8.36
N ALA A 247 24.14 0.63 8.86
CA ALA A 247 24.15 0.92 10.29
C ALA A 247 23.44 2.25 10.54
N TYR A 248 22.57 2.30 11.56
CA TYR A 248 21.88 3.52 11.96
C TYR A 248 21.54 3.49 13.44
N THR A 249 21.41 4.66 14.03
CA THR A 249 20.97 4.81 15.42
C THR A 249 19.49 5.15 15.47
N GLN A 250 18.72 4.32 16.14
CA GLN A 250 17.33 4.59 16.45
C GLN A 250 17.21 5.21 17.84
N LYS A 251 16.58 6.36 17.93
CA LYS A 251 16.23 7.00 19.18
C LYS A 251 14.82 6.59 19.60
N THR A 252 14.70 6.08 20.81
CA THR A 252 13.42 5.76 21.46
C THR A 252 13.28 6.49 22.77
N LYS A 253 12.12 6.41 23.43
CA LYS A 253 11.95 6.97 24.78
C LYS A 253 12.87 6.31 25.81
N SER A 254 13.27 5.07 25.60
CA SER A 254 14.16 4.29 26.48
C SER A 254 15.66 4.47 26.20
N GLY A 255 16.01 5.19 25.12
CA GLY A 255 17.42 5.43 24.76
C GLY A 255 17.71 5.36 23.27
N SER A 256 18.99 5.30 22.95
CA SER A 256 19.50 5.18 21.57
C SER A 256 20.04 3.76 21.35
N HIS A 257 19.60 3.14 20.28
CA HIS A 257 19.95 1.76 19.92
C HIS A 257 20.62 1.76 18.55
N LEU A 258 21.81 1.16 18.46
CA LEU A 258 22.49 0.95 17.19
C LEU A 258 21.93 -0.30 16.51
N HIS A 259 21.43 -0.13 15.31
CA HIS A 259 20.99 -1.23 14.43
C HIS A 259 22.01 -1.41 13.32
N LYS A 260 22.41 -2.65 13.08
CA LYS A 260 23.30 -3.04 12.01
C LYS A 260 22.60 -4.03 11.08
N ASN A 261 22.98 -4.01 9.81
CA ASN A 261 22.50 -4.97 8.84
C ASN A 261 23.17 -6.33 9.08
N LYS A 262 22.43 -7.26 9.67
CA LYS A 262 22.90 -8.60 10.05
C LYS A 262 23.45 -9.41 8.87
N PHE A 263 22.92 -9.22 7.67
CA PHE A 263 23.39 -9.94 6.48
C PHE A 263 24.75 -9.41 5.98
N LEU A 264 24.99 -8.11 6.14
CA LEU A 264 26.29 -7.53 5.86
C LEU A 264 27.33 -7.96 6.90
N GLU A 265 26.96 -7.99 8.19
CA GLU A 265 27.82 -8.50 9.26
C GLU A 265 28.25 -9.94 8.96
N ASP A 266 27.33 -10.84 8.61
CA ASP A 266 27.64 -12.21 8.20
C ASP A 266 28.65 -12.30 7.04
N VAL A 267 28.56 -11.39 6.07
CA VAL A 267 29.49 -11.36 4.94
C VAL A 267 30.87 -10.87 5.39
N LEU A 268 30.91 -9.81 6.21
CA LEU A 268 32.17 -9.25 6.73
C LEU A 268 32.90 -10.24 7.63
N GLU A 269 32.18 -10.96 8.51
CA GLU A 269 32.75 -12.02 9.34
C GLU A 269 33.39 -13.13 8.50
N LYS A 270 32.70 -13.62 7.47
CA LYS A 270 33.21 -14.64 6.55
C LYS A 270 34.46 -14.19 5.77
N LEU A 271 34.60 -12.88 5.56
CA LEU A 271 35.75 -12.26 4.91
C LEU A 271 36.88 -11.86 5.89
N GLY A 272 36.67 -12.05 7.20
CA GLY A 272 37.61 -11.61 8.24
C GLY A 272 37.75 -10.07 8.30
N ARG A 273 36.66 -9.35 8.04
CA ARG A 273 36.63 -7.89 7.94
C ARG A 273 35.59 -7.24 8.86
N ASN A 274 35.21 -7.90 9.91
CA ASN A 274 34.23 -7.40 10.89
C ASN A 274 34.95 -6.89 12.15
N ASP A 275 35.83 -5.89 11.98
CA ASP A 275 36.60 -5.26 13.05
C ASP A 275 35.88 -4.05 13.64
#